data_8dfa579db5968a186d7dcdd5d39a5323
#
_entry.id   8dfa579db5968a186d7dcdd5d39a5323
#
_cell.length_a   1.000
_cell.length_b   1.000
_cell.length_c   1.000
_cell.angle_alpha   90.00
_cell.angle_beta   90.00
_cell.angle_gamma   90.00
#
_symmetry.space_group_name_H-M   'P 1'
#
loop_
_entity.id
_entity.type
_entity.pdbx_description
1 polymer ?
#
loop_
_entity_poly.entity_id
_entity_poly.type
_entity_poly.pdbx_seq_one_letter_code
_entity_poly.pdbx_strand_id
1 'polypeptide(L)'
;MSNLYVSDLDGTLLRSNEVTSKYTNQVINSLVEEGMIFSYATARSLVTAKKVTEGINAKIPLIVYNGAFVIDNITEKILIANYFDDSVHSVLEDLFSNNVYPIVYAYIDNVEKFSFV
;
A
#
# COMPACT_ATOMS: atom_id res chain seq x y z
N MET A 1 17.80 -19.42 9.37
CA MET A 1 17.21 -18.12 9.73
C MET A 1 16.51 -17.55 8.50
N SER A 2 15.25 -17.18 8.64
CA SER A 2 14.48 -16.63 7.54
C SER A 2 14.65 -15.13 7.46
N ASN A 3 14.80 -14.59 6.26
CA ASN A 3 14.86 -13.16 6.01
C ASN A 3 13.52 -12.69 5.45
N LEU A 4 13.09 -11.53 5.88
CA LEU A 4 11.96 -10.81 5.31
C LEU A 4 12.50 -9.83 4.26
N TYR A 5 11.97 -9.92 3.05
CA TYR A 5 12.28 -9.00 1.97
C TYR A 5 11.10 -8.08 1.75
N VAL A 6 11.32 -6.78 1.87
CA VAL A 6 10.28 -5.76 1.67
C VAL A 6 10.77 -4.81 0.59
N SER A 7 9.99 -4.65 -0.47
CA SER A 7 10.32 -3.75 -1.58
C SER A 7 9.41 -2.53 -1.59
N ASP A 8 9.95 -1.39 -1.99
CA ASP A 8 9.12 -0.28 -2.45
C ASP A 8 8.55 -0.61 -3.83
N LEU A 9 7.50 0.05 -4.24
CA LEU A 9 6.87 -0.15 -5.55
C LEU A 9 7.33 0.89 -6.57
N ASP A 10 6.86 2.11 -6.44
CA ASP A 10 7.14 3.18 -7.41
C ASP A 10 8.62 3.53 -7.45
N GLY A 11 9.21 3.45 -8.62
CA GLY A 11 10.65 3.72 -8.82
C GLY A 11 11.57 2.59 -8.36
N THR A 12 11.05 1.48 -7.88
CA THR A 12 11.83 0.33 -7.41
C THR A 12 11.38 -0.97 -8.10
N LEU A 13 10.26 -1.54 -7.68
CA LEU A 13 9.77 -2.79 -8.24
C LEU A 13 8.97 -2.58 -9.54
N LEU A 14 8.24 -1.49 -9.64
CA LEU A 14 7.44 -1.18 -10.83
C LEU A 14 8.34 -0.74 -11.98
N ARG A 15 7.95 -1.14 -13.20
CA ARG A 15 8.62 -0.74 -14.43
C ARG A 15 8.15 0.64 -14.87
N SER A 16 8.69 1.14 -15.98
CA SER A 16 8.35 2.45 -16.53
C SER A 16 6.86 2.63 -16.86
N ASN A 17 6.14 1.52 -17.11
CA ASN A 17 4.69 1.52 -17.32
C ASN A 17 3.89 1.44 -16.01
N GLU A 18 4.57 1.61 -14.86
CA GLU A 18 3.97 1.65 -13.53
C GLU A 18 3.28 0.35 -13.09
N VAL A 19 3.70 -0.79 -13.63
CA VAL A 19 3.25 -2.12 -13.20
C VAL A 19 4.45 -3.05 -13.07
N THR A 20 4.29 -4.17 -12.37
CA THR A 20 5.30 -5.22 -12.34
C THR A 20 5.32 -5.98 -13.67
N SER A 21 6.51 -6.39 -14.11
CA SER A 21 6.64 -7.19 -15.32
C SER A 21 6.29 -8.66 -15.06
N LYS A 22 5.92 -9.38 -16.12
CA LYS A 22 5.71 -10.84 -16.03
C LYS A 22 6.95 -11.55 -15.50
N TYR A 23 8.14 -11.12 -15.92
CA TYR A 23 9.39 -11.69 -15.44
C TYR A 23 9.56 -11.49 -13.93
N THR A 24 9.35 -10.26 -13.45
CA THR A 24 9.40 -9.96 -12.01
C THR A 24 8.42 -10.83 -11.23
N ASN A 25 7.18 -10.93 -11.70
CA ASN A 25 6.16 -11.74 -11.06
C ASN A 25 6.56 -13.22 -10.98
N GLN A 26 7.08 -13.78 -12.07
CA GLN A 26 7.52 -15.17 -12.12
C GLN A 26 8.67 -15.43 -11.15
N VAL A 27 9.67 -14.57 -11.12
CA VAL A 27 10.83 -14.71 -10.24
C VAL A 27 10.41 -14.64 -8.77
N ILE A 28 9.65 -13.62 -8.40
CA ILE A 28 9.18 -13.46 -7.02
C ILE A 28 8.33 -14.65 -6.61
N ASN A 29 7.37 -15.05 -7.45
CA ASN A 29 6.49 -16.16 -7.13
C ASN A 29 7.26 -17.47 -6.97
N SER A 30 8.25 -17.73 -7.81
CA SER A 30 9.11 -18.92 -7.68
C SER A 30 9.88 -18.90 -6.36
N LEU A 31 10.46 -17.77 -5.99
CA LEU A 31 11.18 -17.63 -4.73
C LEU A 31 10.26 -17.77 -3.51
N VAL A 32 9.05 -17.23 -3.60
CA VAL A 32 8.04 -17.38 -2.53
C VAL A 32 7.64 -18.85 -2.36
N GLU A 33 7.49 -19.60 -3.47
CA GLU A 33 7.23 -21.04 -3.41
C GLU A 33 8.37 -21.81 -2.76
N GLU A 34 9.62 -21.33 -2.93
CA GLU A 34 10.80 -21.91 -2.29
C GLU A 34 10.97 -21.48 -0.83
N GLY A 35 10.08 -20.64 -0.30
CA GLY A 35 10.08 -20.21 1.10
C GLY A 35 10.56 -18.79 1.36
N MET A 36 10.80 -17.99 0.32
CA MET A 36 11.12 -16.58 0.52
C MET A 36 9.93 -15.84 1.14
N ILE A 37 10.20 -15.05 2.18
CA ILE A 37 9.20 -14.21 2.82
C ILE A 37 9.28 -12.84 2.16
N PHE A 38 8.25 -12.50 1.37
CA PHE A 38 8.24 -11.28 0.56
C PHE A 38 7.00 -10.45 0.80
N SER A 39 7.21 -9.13 0.93
CA SER A 39 6.14 -8.13 0.98
C SER A 39 6.57 -6.86 0.28
N TYR A 40 5.68 -5.88 0.23
CA TYR A 40 6.05 -4.55 -0.21
C TYR A 40 5.51 -3.47 0.74
N ALA A 41 6.17 -2.33 0.73
CA ALA A 41 5.77 -1.14 1.48
C ALA A 41 5.64 0.02 0.49
N THR A 42 4.48 0.68 0.50
CA THR A 42 4.16 1.69 -0.51
C THR A 42 3.36 2.85 0.08
N ALA A 43 3.49 4.02 -0.53
CA ALA A 43 2.60 5.15 -0.25
C ALA A 43 1.21 4.95 -0.89
N ARG A 44 1.07 4.01 -1.84
CA ARG A 44 -0.21 3.72 -2.50
C ARG A 44 -1.25 3.18 -1.53
N SER A 45 -2.52 3.36 -1.88
CA SER A 45 -3.62 2.66 -1.23
C SER A 45 -3.56 1.15 -1.53
N LEU A 46 -4.30 0.34 -0.77
CA LEU A 46 -4.39 -1.09 -1.05
C LEU A 46 -4.93 -1.35 -2.46
N VAL A 47 -5.98 -0.64 -2.85
CA VAL A 47 -6.63 -0.81 -4.15
C VAL A 47 -5.65 -0.56 -5.30
N THR A 48 -4.94 0.56 -5.26
CA THR A 48 -3.99 0.90 -6.31
C THR A 48 -2.73 0.04 -6.27
N ALA A 49 -2.27 -0.36 -5.07
CA ALA A 49 -1.12 -1.26 -4.92
C ALA A 49 -1.41 -2.64 -5.51
N LYS A 50 -2.56 -3.22 -5.22
CA LYS A 50 -2.94 -4.54 -5.76
C LYS A 50 -3.11 -4.51 -7.28
N LYS A 51 -3.59 -3.41 -7.82
CA LYS A 51 -3.74 -3.23 -9.27
C LYS A 51 -2.38 -3.28 -9.99
N VAL A 52 -1.38 -2.58 -9.47
CA VAL A 52 -0.06 -2.49 -10.13
C VAL A 52 0.85 -3.68 -9.84
N THR A 53 0.53 -4.50 -8.85
CA THR A 53 1.24 -5.73 -8.50
C THR A 53 0.46 -6.99 -8.87
N GLU A 54 -0.50 -6.88 -9.77
CA GLU A 54 -1.29 -8.02 -10.21
C GLU A 54 -0.37 -9.12 -10.76
N GLY A 55 -0.55 -10.33 -10.23
CA GLY A 55 0.29 -11.48 -10.57
C GLY A 55 1.37 -11.80 -9.55
N ILE A 56 1.59 -10.97 -8.54
CA ILE A 56 2.48 -11.30 -7.42
C ILE A 56 1.68 -12.00 -6.31
N ASN A 57 2.16 -13.16 -5.88
CA ASN A 57 1.55 -13.95 -4.81
C ASN A 57 2.22 -13.68 -3.47
N ALA A 58 2.14 -12.45 -2.98
CA ALA A 58 2.61 -12.13 -1.63
C ALA A 58 1.70 -12.79 -0.60
N LYS A 59 2.27 -13.65 0.24
CA LYS A 59 1.52 -14.46 1.22
C LYS A 59 1.47 -13.80 2.61
N ILE A 60 2.18 -12.72 2.80
CA ILE A 60 2.26 -12.02 4.08
C ILE A 60 1.64 -10.64 3.97
N PRO A 61 1.36 -9.98 5.11
CA PRO A 61 0.73 -8.67 5.11
C PRO A 61 1.49 -7.62 4.31
N LEU A 62 0.75 -6.68 3.76
CA LEU A 62 1.24 -5.58 2.95
C LEU A 62 1.24 -4.29 3.77
N ILE A 63 2.24 -3.44 3.52
CA ILE A 63 2.36 -2.14 4.17
C ILE A 63 1.93 -1.07 3.15
N VAL A 64 0.82 -0.40 3.41
CA VAL A 64 0.20 0.54 2.47
C VAL A 64 -0.08 1.88 3.15
N TYR A 65 -0.51 2.87 2.36
CA TYR A 65 -0.74 4.24 2.83
C TYR A 65 0.48 4.81 3.56
N ASN A 66 1.67 4.57 3.00
CA ASN A 66 2.93 5.07 3.54
C ASN A 66 3.20 4.60 4.99
N GLY A 67 2.76 3.39 5.33
CA GLY A 67 2.95 2.79 6.64
C GLY A 67 1.80 3.02 7.62
N ALA A 68 0.77 3.75 7.24
CA ALA A 68 -0.39 3.97 8.12
C ALA A 68 -1.17 2.68 8.38
N PHE A 69 -1.20 1.76 7.40
CA PHE A 69 -1.90 0.48 7.54
C PHE A 69 -1.00 -0.70 7.19
N VAL A 70 -1.18 -1.79 7.95
CA VAL A 70 -0.70 -3.12 7.59
C VAL A 70 -1.94 -3.98 7.36
N ILE A 71 -2.04 -4.56 6.17
CA ILE A 71 -3.24 -5.25 5.71
C ILE A 71 -2.89 -6.66 5.24
N ASP A 72 -3.67 -7.65 5.69
CA ASP A 72 -3.53 -9.02 5.21
C ASP A 72 -3.87 -9.08 3.72
N ASN A 73 -2.94 -9.62 2.91
CA ASN A 73 -3.12 -9.64 1.46
C ASN A 73 -4.19 -10.61 0.99
N ILE A 74 -4.50 -11.64 1.75
CA ILE A 74 -5.45 -12.68 1.35
C ILE A 74 -6.87 -12.29 1.75
N THR A 75 -7.06 -11.90 3.03
CA THR A 75 -8.38 -11.58 3.57
C THR A 75 -8.75 -10.11 3.44
N GLU A 76 -7.76 -9.26 3.13
CA GLU A 76 -7.88 -7.79 3.11
C GLU A 76 -8.24 -7.19 4.48
N LYS A 77 -8.06 -7.97 5.55
CA LYS A 77 -8.30 -7.50 6.90
C LYS A 77 -7.20 -6.54 7.32
N ILE A 78 -7.60 -5.42 7.91
CA ILE A 78 -6.67 -4.44 8.49
C ILE A 78 -6.12 -5.03 9.79
N LEU A 79 -4.80 -5.24 9.84
CA LEU A 79 -4.13 -5.79 11.02
C LEU A 79 -3.62 -4.68 11.93
N ILE A 80 -3.10 -3.61 11.35
CA ILE A 80 -2.63 -2.42 12.06
C ILE A 80 -3.16 -1.20 11.32
N ALA A 81 -3.76 -0.27 12.04
CA ALA A 81 -4.26 0.98 11.49
C ALA A 81 -3.86 2.14 12.40
N ASN A 82 -3.22 3.14 11.82
CA ASN A 82 -2.87 4.38 12.50
C ASN A 82 -3.70 5.50 11.88
N TYR A 83 -4.87 5.74 12.45
CA TYR A 83 -5.73 6.84 12.03
C TYR A 83 -5.29 8.14 12.69
N PHE A 84 -5.59 9.24 12.02
CA PHE A 84 -5.53 10.54 12.66
C PHE A 84 -6.64 10.66 13.71
N ASP A 85 -6.36 11.40 14.76
CA ASP A 85 -7.39 11.80 15.72
C ASP A 85 -8.10 13.09 15.25
N ASP A 86 -9.00 13.61 16.07
CA ASP A 86 -9.80 14.80 15.71
C ASP A 86 -8.96 16.06 15.45
N SER A 87 -7.70 16.10 15.90
CA SER A 87 -6.82 17.24 15.65
C SER A 87 -6.50 17.44 14.16
N VAL A 88 -6.71 16.41 13.33
CA VAL A 88 -6.51 16.51 11.88
C VAL A 88 -7.44 17.57 11.25
N HIS A 89 -8.61 17.83 11.83
CA HIS A 89 -9.55 18.82 11.30
C HIS A 89 -8.93 20.21 11.25
N SER A 90 -8.23 20.63 12.30
CA SER A 90 -7.56 21.93 12.31
C SER A 90 -6.42 22.01 11.28
N VAL A 91 -5.70 20.92 11.09
CA VAL A 91 -4.64 20.83 10.06
C VAL A 91 -5.24 20.98 8.67
N LEU A 92 -6.35 20.30 8.39
CA LEU A 92 -7.04 20.41 7.09
C LEU A 92 -7.58 21.82 6.86
N GLU A 93 -8.15 22.44 7.87
CA GLU A 93 -8.62 23.82 7.77
C GLU A 93 -7.48 24.80 7.45
N ASP A 94 -6.32 24.64 8.11
CA ASP A 94 -5.13 25.45 7.84
C ASP A 94 -4.64 25.25 6.41
N LEU A 95 -4.59 24.02 5.93
CA LEU A 95 -4.18 23.71 4.57
C LEU A 95 -5.12 24.37 3.56
N PHE A 96 -6.43 24.20 3.73
CA PHE A 96 -7.43 24.79 2.84
C PHE A 96 -7.37 26.31 2.85
N SER A 97 -7.16 26.93 4.01
CA SER A 97 -7.01 28.38 4.14
C SER A 97 -5.79 28.93 3.39
N ASN A 98 -4.78 28.09 3.18
CA ASN A 98 -3.57 28.42 2.45
C ASN A 98 -3.57 27.89 1.01
N ASN A 99 -4.73 27.49 0.48
CA ASN A 99 -4.92 26.96 -0.86
C ASN A 99 -4.10 25.67 -1.13
N VAL A 100 -3.88 24.88 -0.09
CA VAL A 100 -3.25 23.55 -0.20
C VAL A 100 -4.34 22.49 -0.04
N TYR A 101 -4.50 21.66 -1.04
CA TYR A 101 -5.60 20.68 -1.12
C TYR A 101 -5.04 19.26 -1.11
N PRO A 102 -4.90 18.63 0.06
CA PRO A 102 -4.38 17.26 0.14
C PRO A 102 -5.40 16.24 -0.34
N ILE A 103 -4.89 15.10 -0.80
CA ILE A 103 -5.73 13.90 -0.98
C ILE A 103 -5.90 13.27 0.39
N VAL A 104 -7.14 13.09 0.82
CA VAL A 104 -7.48 12.48 2.10
C VAL A 104 -8.08 11.10 1.85
N TYR A 105 -7.48 10.06 2.45
CA TYR A 105 -8.03 8.72 2.43
C TYR A 105 -8.76 8.44 3.72
N ALA A 106 -9.93 7.82 3.63
CA ALA A 106 -10.74 7.44 4.77
C ALA A 106 -11.34 6.05 4.54
N TYR A 107 -11.59 5.33 5.63
CA TYR A 107 -12.40 4.12 5.60
C TYR A 107 -13.77 4.44 6.19
N ILE A 108 -14.79 4.30 5.37
CA ILE A 108 -16.19 4.55 5.75
C ILE A 108 -16.95 3.25 5.48
N ASP A 109 -17.55 2.67 6.52
CA ASP A 109 -18.22 1.37 6.44
C ASP A 109 -17.32 0.26 5.84
N ASN A 110 -16.04 0.24 6.26
CA ASN A 110 -15.02 -0.69 5.80
C ASN A 110 -14.69 -0.57 4.29
N VAL A 111 -15.02 0.54 3.68
CA VAL A 111 -14.72 0.82 2.27
C VAL A 111 -13.78 2.01 2.20
N GLU A 112 -12.73 1.84 1.38
CA GLU A 112 -11.81 2.94 1.11
C GLU A 112 -12.51 4.05 0.33
N LYS A 113 -12.39 5.25 0.83
CA LYS A 113 -12.82 6.48 0.16
C LYS A 113 -11.66 7.44 0.10
N PHE A 114 -11.59 8.24 -0.95
CA PHE A 114 -10.63 9.33 -0.99
C PHE A 114 -11.32 10.59 -1.51
N SER A 115 -10.80 11.73 -1.07
CA SER A 115 -11.32 13.03 -1.44
C SER A 115 -10.18 13.94 -1.88
N PHE A 116 -10.45 14.72 -2.91
CA PHE A 116 -9.54 15.77 -3.37
C PHE A 116 -10.36 16.97 -3.85
N VAL A 117 -9.73 18.11 -3.90
CA VAL A 117 -10.37 19.35 -4.35
C VAL A 117 -9.69 19.86 -5.62
#